data_add6f786a964e04bca11f5b07c942712
#
_entry.id   add6f786a964e04bca11f5b07c942712
#
_cell.length_a   1.000
_cell.length_b   1.000
_cell.length_c   1.000
_cell.angle_alpha   90.00
_cell.angle_beta   90.00
_cell.angle_gamma   90.00
#
_symmetry.space_group_name_H-M   'P 1'
#
loop_
_entity.id
_entity.type
_entity.pdbx_description
1 polymer ?
#
loop_
_entity_poly.entity_id
_entity_poly.type
_entity_poly.pdbx_seq_one_letter_code
_entity_poly.pdbx_strand_id
1 'polypeptide(L)'
;MNALGDLPVTSWWWVRHAPVTTHQGRLYGQSDVPANTEDSEAFKGLAEQLPKGALWIASHLQRTHQTANAIVEAGHAADKPLIEEDLAEQSFGDWQGLSYAEVEAERAGADHPFWIAPADFAAPNGESFADVMSRVSKTISRLSAHHTGRDIVAVAHGGSIRAALGHALGIAPNQALSFTIDNLSITRIDCFHGADGRQDWCVIGVNLPPSKSAAHGVVFPPRR
;
A
#
# COMPACT_ATOMS: atom_id res chain seq x y z
N MET A 1 30.55 -2.16 -19.98
CA MET A 1 29.38 -1.29 -19.91
C MET A 1 28.28 -2.09 -19.24
N ASN A 2 27.88 -1.71 -18.02
CA ASN A 2 26.85 -2.41 -17.29
C ASN A 2 25.48 -2.03 -17.91
N ALA A 3 24.85 -2.95 -18.60
CA ALA A 3 23.54 -2.77 -19.24
C ALA A 3 22.38 -2.43 -18.27
N LEU A 4 22.64 -2.44 -16.96
CA LEU A 4 21.67 -2.12 -15.90
C LEU A 4 21.67 -0.63 -15.48
N GLY A 5 22.65 0.19 -15.97
CA GLY A 5 22.78 1.59 -15.56
C GLY A 5 21.84 2.59 -16.22
N ASP A 6 21.20 2.20 -17.32
CA ASP A 6 20.46 3.13 -18.21
C ASP A 6 18.96 2.86 -18.31
N LEU A 7 18.42 1.88 -17.56
CA LEU A 7 16.98 1.61 -17.62
C LEU A 7 16.20 2.67 -16.84
N PRO A 8 15.12 3.24 -17.43
CA PRO A 8 14.22 4.10 -16.69
C PRO A 8 13.59 3.34 -15.51
N VAL A 9 13.50 3.99 -14.35
CA VAL A 9 12.97 3.39 -13.13
C VAL A 9 11.77 4.19 -12.62
N THR A 10 10.63 3.54 -12.48
CA THR A 10 9.49 4.11 -11.73
C THR A 10 9.59 3.63 -10.29
N SER A 11 9.72 4.56 -9.34
CA SER A 11 9.83 4.23 -7.92
C SER A 11 8.51 4.44 -7.22
N TRP A 12 7.93 3.37 -6.70
CA TRP A 12 6.71 3.40 -5.89
C TRP A 12 7.05 3.55 -4.42
N TRP A 13 6.48 4.59 -3.79
CA TRP A 13 6.56 4.89 -2.38
C TRP A 13 5.18 4.70 -1.78
N TRP A 14 4.92 3.52 -1.25
CA TRP A 14 3.66 3.17 -0.64
C TRP A 14 3.61 3.65 0.79
N VAL A 15 2.57 4.37 1.15
CA VAL A 15 2.30 4.79 2.53
C VAL A 15 0.97 4.17 2.95
N ARG A 16 0.97 3.32 4.00
CA ARG A 16 -0.30 2.86 4.56
C ARG A 16 -0.96 4.02 5.29
N HIS A 17 -2.26 4.24 5.05
CA HIS A 17 -3.03 5.29 5.70
C HIS A 17 -2.83 5.30 7.22
N ALA A 18 -3.08 6.46 7.88
CA ALA A 18 -3.02 6.63 9.32
C ALA A 18 -4.03 5.72 10.05
N PRO A 19 -3.82 5.45 11.36
CA PRO A 19 -4.69 4.57 12.12
C PRO A 19 -6.16 4.98 12.05
N VAL A 20 -7.06 4.00 12.03
CA VAL A 20 -8.50 4.18 12.22
C VAL A 20 -8.83 3.80 13.66
N THR A 21 -9.39 4.72 14.43
CA THR A 21 -9.69 4.52 15.86
C THR A 21 -11.20 4.33 16.14
N THR A 22 -12.05 4.71 15.17
CA THR A 22 -13.51 4.71 15.31
C THR A 22 -14.18 3.35 15.06
N HIS A 23 -13.45 2.36 14.54
CA HIS A 23 -13.99 1.06 14.16
C HIS A 23 -14.21 0.10 15.36
N GLN A 24 -13.75 0.44 16.56
CA GLN A 24 -13.98 -0.32 17.80
C GLN A 24 -13.59 -1.82 17.71
N GLY A 25 -12.48 -2.14 17.03
CA GLY A 25 -12.03 -3.53 16.82
C GLY A 25 -12.86 -4.32 15.80
N ARG A 26 -13.69 -3.65 14.99
CA ARG A 26 -14.48 -4.27 13.93
C ARG A 26 -13.78 -4.23 12.59
N LEU A 27 -14.09 -5.17 11.71
CA LEU A 27 -13.58 -5.20 10.34
C LEU A 27 -14.25 -4.09 9.52
N TYR A 28 -13.47 -3.17 8.93
CA TYR A 28 -14.02 -2.03 8.21
C TYR A 28 -13.79 -2.08 6.68
N GLY A 29 -12.76 -2.79 6.17
CA GLY A 29 -12.53 -2.96 4.73
C GLY A 29 -12.69 -1.67 3.92
N GLN A 30 -13.70 -1.64 3.05
CA GLN A 30 -14.04 -0.48 2.24
C GLN A 30 -15.07 0.47 2.87
N SER A 31 -15.50 0.23 4.11
CA SER A 31 -16.28 1.24 4.82
C SER A 31 -15.45 2.53 4.92
N ASP A 32 -16.10 3.66 4.62
CA ASP A 32 -15.41 4.95 4.54
C ASP A 32 -15.25 5.61 5.92
N VAL A 33 -14.39 5.02 6.75
CA VAL A 33 -14.07 5.45 8.12
C VAL A 33 -12.91 6.44 8.12
N PRO A 34 -12.92 7.47 9.03
CA PRO A 34 -11.87 8.47 9.10
C PRO A 34 -10.58 7.92 9.72
N ALA A 35 -9.45 8.50 9.29
CA ALA A 35 -8.15 8.28 9.92
C ALA A 35 -7.94 9.22 11.11
N ASN A 36 -7.17 8.76 12.10
CA ASN A 36 -6.58 9.61 13.13
C ASN A 36 -5.26 10.19 12.62
N THR A 37 -5.17 11.52 12.52
CA THR A 37 -4.00 12.24 12.02
C THR A 37 -3.29 13.05 13.10
N GLU A 38 -3.40 12.69 14.38
CA GLU A 38 -2.84 13.45 15.51
C GLU A 38 -1.33 13.23 15.72
N ASP A 39 -0.73 12.16 15.17
CA ASP A 39 0.71 11.85 15.31
C ASP A 39 1.58 12.76 14.44
N SER A 40 1.76 14.00 14.88
CA SER A 40 2.52 15.02 14.15
C SER A 40 3.98 14.61 13.87
N GLU A 41 4.61 13.82 14.75
CA GLU A 41 6.00 13.39 14.57
C GLU A 41 6.12 12.34 13.44
N ALA A 42 5.18 11.41 13.37
CA ALA A 42 5.14 10.45 12.26
C ALA A 42 4.92 11.18 10.92
N PHE A 43 4.03 12.17 10.86
CA PHE A 43 3.79 12.93 9.64
C PHE A 43 4.99 13.80 9.22
N LYS A 44 5.70 14.41 10.16
CA LYS A 44 6.97 15.11 9.87
C LYS A 44 8.00 14.15 9.29
N GLY A 45 8.14 12.96 9.87
CA GLY A 45 9.04 11.94 9.38
C GLY A 45 8.70 11.45 7.98
N LEU A 46 7.40 11.28 7.64
CA LEU A 46 6.95 11.00 6.29
C LEU A 46 7.28 12.14 5.33
N ALA A 47 6.99 13.39 5.71
CA ALA A 47 7.25 14.58 4.91
C ALA A 47 8.74 14.72 4.54
N GLU A 48 9.65 14.31 5.44
CA GLU A 48 11.11 14.33 5.20
C GLU A 48 11.61 13.19 4.32
N GLN A 49 10.96 12.01 4.37
CA GLN A 49 11.44 10.79 3.70
C GLN A 49 10.90 10.64 2.29
N LEU A 50 9.69 11.16 2.02
CA LEU A 50 9.05 11.01 0.71
C LEU A 50 9.71 11.88 -0.37
N PRO A 51 9.74 11.42 -1.63
CA PRO A 51 10.39 12.13 -2.71
C PRO A 51 9.62 13.39 -3.10
N LYS A 52 10.34 14.49 -3.30
CA LYS A 52 9.76 15.75 -3.81
C LYS A 52 9.43 15.64 -5.29
N GLY A 53 8.33 16.29 -5.72
CA GLY A 53 7.91 16.29 -7.11
C GLY A 53 7.36 14.97 -7.63
N ALA A 54 7.07 14.03 -6.73
CA ALA A 54 6.41 12.77 -7.06
C ALA A 54 4.98 12.99 -7.55
N LEU A 55 4.49 12.04 -8.35
CA LEU A 55 3.06 11.90 -8.60
C LEU A 55 2.40 11.31 -7.37
N TRP A 56 1.34 11.95 -6.87
CA TRP A 56 0.57 11.42 -5.74
C TRP A 56 -0.68 10.71 -6.21
N ILE A 57 -0.92 9.54 -5.63
CA ILE A 57 -2.08 8.69 -5.90
C ILE A 57 -2.68 8.27 -4.55
N ALA A 58 -4.00 8.20 -4.48
CA ALA A 58 -4.71 7.67 -3.32
C ALA A 58 -5.92 6.84 -3.78
N SER A 59 -6.40 5.92 -2.94
CA SER A 59 -7.71 5.31 -3.17
C SER A 59 -8.82 6.33 -2.98
N HIS A 60 -10.07 5.99 -3.28
CA HIS A 60 -11.22 6.86 -3.06
C HIS A 60 -11.61 7.00 -1.58
N LEU A 61 -11.07 6.17 -0.67
CA LEU A 61 -11.45 6.15 0.74
C LEU A 61 -10.83 7.32 1.51
N GLN A 62 -11.66 8.05 2.29
CA GLN A 62 -11.28 9.31 2.93
C GLN A 62 -10.00 9.22 3.78
N ARG A 63 -9.74 8.09 4.45
CA ARG A 63 -8.55 7.90 5.29
C ARG A 63 -7.23 8.05 4.53
N THR A 64 -7.21 7.73 3.23
CA THR A 64 -6.01 7.93 2.39
C THR A 64 -5.81 9.41 2.05
N HIS A 65 -6.89 10.14 1.78
CA HIS A 65 -6.84 11.58 1.53
C HIS A 65 -6.48 12.37 2.79
N GLN A 66 -7.06 12.00 3.94
CA GLN A 66 -6.72 12.61 5.24
C GLN A 66 -5.23 12.40 5.58
N THR A 67 -4.71 11.19 5.33
CA THR A 67 -3.28 10.89 5.51
C THR A 67 -2.41 11.72 4.57
N ALA A 68 -2.75 11.80 3.28
CA ALA A 68 -2.01 12.61 2.31
C ALA A 68 -2.00 14.09 2.70
N ASN A 69 -3.16 14.65 3.11
CA ASN A 69 -3.27 16.03 3.56
C ASN A 69 -2.40 16.30 4.80
N ALA A 70 -2.41 15.40 5.78
CA ALA A 70 -1.60 15.54 6.99
C ALA A 70 -0.08 15.53 6.68
N ILE A 71 0.36 14.75 5.69
CA ILE A 71 1.77 14.78 5.22
C ILE A 71 2.09 16.15 4.59
N VAL A 72 1.17 16.72 3.80
CA VAL A 72 1.35 18.06 3.21
C VAL A 72 1.38 19.14 4.29
N GLU A 73 0.48 19.08 5.26
CA GLU A 73 0.44 20.01 6.41
C GLU A 73 1.71 19.91 7.26
N ALA A 74 2.36 18.74 7.32
CA ALA A 74 3.65 18.53 7.97
C ALA A 74 4.84 19.08 7.18
N GLY A 75 4.61 19.71 6.01
CA GLY A 75 5.62 20.45 5.24
C GLY A 75 6.08 19.76 3.95
N HIS A 76 5.47 18.66 3.51
CA HIS A 76 5.77 18.08 2.20
C HIS A 76 4.98 18.80 1.11
N ALA A 77 5.69 19.29 0.07
CA ALA A 77 5.02 19.89 -1.09
C ALA A 77 4.54 18.80 -2.04
N ALA A 78 3.23 18.68 -2.21
CA ALA A 78 2.62 17.72 -3.12
C ALA A 78 1.36 18.30 -3.78
N ASP A 79 1.07 17.84 -4.99
CA ASP A 79 -0.20 18.07 -5.66
C ASP A 79 -1.30 17.18 -5.03
N LYS A 80 -2.56 17.56 -5.31
CA LYS A 80 -3.70 16.72 -4.90
C LYS A 80 -3.58 15.33 -5.53
N PRO A 81 -3.71 14.24 -4.73
CA PRO A 81 -3.62 12.89 -5.24
C PRO A 81 -4.63 12.60 -6.36
N LEU A 82 -4.19 11.91 -7.40
CA LEU A 82 -5.08 11.26 -8.35
C LEU A 82 -5.81 10.12 -7.63
N ILE A 83 -7.11 9.97 -7.90
CA ILE A 83 -7.90 8.89 -7.33
C ILE A 83 -7.73 7.65 -8.20
N GLU A 84 -7.32 6.54 -7.58
CA GLU A 84 -7.21 5.23 -8.20
C GLU A 84 -7.99 4.21 -7.34
N GLU A 85 -9.20 3.89 -7.77
CA GLU A 85 -10.13 3.05 -7.02
C GLU A 85 -9.60 1.62 -6.85
N ASP A 86 -8.87 1.12 -7.85
CA ASP A 86 -8.25 -0.21 -7.80
C ASP A 86 -7.16 -0.36 -6.73
N LEU A 87 -6.73 0.73 -6.09
CA LEU A 87 -5.83 0.69 -4.92
C LEU A 87 -6.58 0.70 -3.59
N ALA A 88 -7.90 0.57 -3.57
CA ALA A 88 -8.70 0.47 -2.35
C ALA A 88 -8.34 -0.78 -1.52
N GLU A 89 -8.72 -0.76 -0.24
CA GLU A 89 -8.61 -1.92 0.65
C GLU A 89 -9.49 -3.08 0.15
N GLN A 90 -9.23 -4.28 0.63
CA GLN A 90 -10.11 -5.43 0.38
C GLN A 90 -11.53 -5.14 0.82
N SER A 91 -12.49 -5.39 -0.07
CA SER A 91 -13.90 -5.41 0.30
C SER A 91 -14.20 -6.69 1.07
N PHE A 92 -14.58 -6.56 2.33
CA PHE A 92 -15.01 -7.69 3.13
C PHE A 92 -16.53 -7.89 3.10
N GLY A 93 -17.23 -7.25 2.14
CA GLY A 93 -18.65 -7.46 1.92
C GLY A 93 -19.48 -7.41 3.21
N ASP A 94 -20.26 -8.45 3.45
CA ASP A 94 -21.14 -8.55 4.62
C ASP A 94 -20.41 -8.68 5.96
N TRP A 95 -19.10 -8.94 5.95
CA TRP A 95 -18.29 -8.96 7.17
C TRP A 95 -17.88 -7.56 7.65
N GLN A 96 -18.06 -6.53 6.83
CA GLN A 96 -17.77 -5.16 7.25
C GLN A 96 -18.72 -4.73 8.38
N GLY A 97 -18.14 -4.26 9.48
CA GLY A 97 -18.86 -3.92 10.70
C GLY A 97 -18.97 -5.06 11.72
N LEU A 98 -18.58 -6.28 11.38
CA LEU A 98 -18.51 -7.39 12.32
C LEU A 98 -17.22 -7.33 13.16
N SER A 99 -17.26 -7.85 14.37
CA SER A 99 -16.06 -8.13 15.16
C SER A 99 -15.30 -9.33 14.59
N TYR A 100 -14.03 -9.47 14.92
CA TYR A 100 -13.24 -10.64 14.47
C TYR A 100 -13.83 -11.97 14.97
N ALA A 101 -14.46 -12.01 16.15
CA ALA A 101 -15.11 -13.19 16.67
C ALA A 101 -16.37 -13.57 15.88
N GLU A 102 -17.16 -12.57 15.45
CA GLU A 102 -18.33 -12.79 14.58
C GLU A 102 -17.89 -13.31 13.21
N VAL A 103 -16.85 -12.72 12.62
CA VAL A 103 -16.26 -13.19 11.35
C VAL A 103 -15.73 -14.61 11.48
N GLU A 104 -15.07 -14.95 12.58
CA GLU A 104 -14.57 -16.29 12.83
C GLU A 104 -15.69 -17.34 12.88
N ALA A 105 -16.84 -17.00 13.46
CA ALA A 105 -18.01 -17.86 13.48
C ALA A 105 -18.62 -18.06 12.09
N GLU A 106 -18.59 -17.04 11.23
CA GLU A 106 -19.20 -17.09 9.90
C GLU A 106 -18.32 -17.71 8.82
N ARG A 107 -16.99 -17.65 8.95
CA ARG A 107 -16.06 -18.17 7.92
C ARG A 107 -16.05 -19.70 7.79
N ALA A 108 -16.81 -20.42 8.64
CA ALA A 108 -17.10 -21.85 8.50
C ALA A 108 -15.88 -22.76 8.32
N GLY A 109 -14.77 -22.53 9.07
CA GLY A 109 -13.56 -23.35 9.04
C GLY A 109 -12.59 -23.02 7.92
N ALA A 110 -12.78 -21.92 7.20
CA ALA A 110 -11.77 -21.38 6.29
C ALA A 110 -10.64 -20.68 7.08
N ASP A 111 -9.81 -21.48 7.76
CA ASP A 111 -8.79 -20.99 8.68
C ASP A 111 -7.52 -20.55 7.97
N HIS A 112 -6.93 -19.45 8.46
CA HIS A 112 -5.60 -19.00 8.08
C HIS A 112 -4.80 -18.64 9.36
N PRO A 113 -3.51 -19.01 9.48
CA PRO A 113 -2.77 -18.93 10.76
C PRO A 113 -2.55 -17.48 11.26
N PHE A 114 -2.61 -16.47 10.39
CA PHE A 114 -2.35 -15.07 10.75
C PHE A 114 -3.18 -14.06 9.94
N TRP A 115 -4.16 -14.52 9.18
CA TRP A 115 -5.05 -13.64 8.42
C TRP A 115 -6.51 -14.01 8.66
N ILE A 116 -7.42 -13.17 8.16
CA ILE A 116 -8.87 -13.33 8.37
C ILE A 116 -9.37 -14.62 7.71
N ALA A 117 -8.88 -14.93 6.51
CA ALA A 117 -9.23 -16.12 5.74
C ALA A 117 -8.14 -16.44 4.71
N PRO A 118 -8.10 -17.62 4.08
CA PRO A 118 -7.23 -17.92 2.95
C PRO A 118 -7.39 -16.89 1.82
N ALA A 119 -6.32 -16.66 1.05
CA ALA A 119 -6.29 -15.58 0.08
C ALA A 119 -7.29 -15.74 -1.09
N ASP A 120 -7.75 -16.94 -1.36
CA ASP A 120 -8.78 -17.27 -2.36
C ASP A 120 -10.22 -17.26 -1.81
N PHE A 121 -10.37 -17.06 -0.51
CA PHE A 121 -11.67 -16.98 0.13
C PHE A 121 -12.23 -15.55 0.07
N ALA A 122 -13.44 -15.40 -0.46
CA ALA A 122 -14.18 -14.13 -0.45
C ALA A 122 -15.29 -14.16 0.59
N ALA A 123 -15.41 -13.10 1.38
CA ALA A 123 -16.60 -12.88 2.20
C ALA A 123 -17.85 -12.75 1.30
N PRO A 124 -19.05 -13.09 1.79
CA PRO A 124 -20.28 -12.84 1.03
C PRO A 124 -20.38 -11.38 0.57
N ASN A 125 -20.69 -11.17 -0.70
CA ASN A 125 -20.73 -9.84 -1.34
C ASN A 125 -19.42 -9.04 -1.28
N GLY A 126 -18.29 -9.68 -0.96
CA GLY A 126 -16.95 -9.11 -0.92
C GLY A 126 -16.03 -9.64 -2.02
N GLU A 127 -14.75 -9.39 -1.86
CA GLU A 127 -13.70 -9.92 -2.72
C GLU A 127 -12.69 -10.76 -1.92
N SER A 128 -12.04 -11.70 -2.58
CA SER A 128 -10.90 -12.43 -2.03
C SER A 128 -9.64 -11.56 -2.07
N PHE A 129 -8.62 -11.92 -1.29
CA PHE A 129 -7.33 -11.23 -1.42
C PHE A 129 -6.67 -11.50 -2.80
N ALA A 130 -6.94 -12.64 -3.42
CA ALA A 130 -6.51 -12.92 -4.79
C ALA A 130 -7.11 -11.94 -5.80
N ASP A 131 -8.37 -11.53 -5.63
CA ASP A 131 -9.01 -10.49 -6.45
C ASP A 131 -8.35 -9.13 -6.23
N VAL A 132 -8.05 -8.76 -4.96
CA VAL A 132 -7.26 -7.55 -4.65
C VAL A 132 -5.93 -7.58 -5.38
N MET A 133 -5.20 -8.68 -5.30
CA MET A 133 -3.91 -8.83 -5.96
C MET A 133 -4.02 -8.69 -7.48
N SER A 134 -5.08 -9.25 -8.07
CA SER A 134 -5.35 -9.13 -9.51
C SER A 134 -5.56 -7.68 -9.96
N ARG A 135 -6.45 -6.91 -9.28
CA ARG A 135 -6.72 -5.52 -9.65
C ARG A 135 -5.53 -4.59 -9.40
N VAL A 136 -4.84 -4.75 -8.25
CA VAL A 136 -3.65 -3.97 -7.92
C VAL A 136 -2.52 -4.24 -8.91
N SER A 137 -2.25 -5.51 -9.26
CA SER A 137 -1.22 -5.90 -10.24
C SER A 137 -1.41 -5.22 -11.60
N LYS A 138 -2.64 -5.23 -12.12
CA LYS A 138 -2.97 -4.56 -13.38
C LYS A 138 -2.74 -3.06 -13.29
N THR A 139 -3.16 -2.46 -12.20
CA THR A 139 -3.07 -1.01 -11.98
C THR A 139 -1.65 -0.53 -11.84
N ILE A 140 -0.80 -1.21 -11.02
CA ILE A 140 0.60 -0.78 -10.87
C ILE A 140 1.40 -1.00 -12.15
N SER A 141 1.15 -2.08 -12.91
CA SER A 141 1.80 -2.29 -14.20
C SER A 141 1.43 -1.19 -15.21
N ARG A 142 0.15 -0.85 -15.31
CA ARG A 142 -0.38 0.23 -16.18
C ARG A 142 0.21 1.59 -15.80
N LEU A 143 0.16 1.95 -14.52
CA LEU A 143 0.65 3.24 -14.04
C LEU A 143 2.17 3.35 -14.16
N SER A 144 2.92 2.27 -13.90
CA SER A 144 4.37 2.26 -14.10
C SER A 144 4.75 2.51 -15.55
N ALA A 145 4.06 1.89 -16.50
CA ALA A 145 4.29 2.12 -17.92
C ALA A 145 3.94 3.56 -18.34
N HIS A 146 2.84 4.11 -17.80
CA HIS A 146 2.39 5.47 -18.12
C HIS A 146 3.29 6.56 -17.52
N HIS A 147 3.88 6.29 -16.37
CA HIS A 147 4.72 7.23 -15.60
C HIS A 147 6.17 6.76 -15.50
N THR A 148 6.69 6.16 -16.56
CA THR A 148 8.06 5.68 -16.64
C THR A 148 9.07 6.73 -16.19
N GLY A 149 9.99 6.34 -15.30
CA GLY A 149 11.06 7.22 -14.81
C GLY A 149 10.67 8.17 -13.69
N ARG A 150 9.43 8.10 -13.17
CA ARG A 150 8.93 8.99 -12.11
C ARG A 150 8.88 8.32 -10.74
N ASP A 151 8.92 9.14 -9.69
CA ASP A 151 8.47 8.74 -8.35
C ASP A 151 6.95 8.83 -8.27
N ILE A 152 6.35 7.81 -7.66
CA ILE A 152 4.91 7.75 -7.36
C ILE A 152 4.75 7.51 -5.86
N VAL A 153 4.08 8.42 -5.17
CA VAL A 153 3.66 8.23 -3.78
C VAL A 153 2.22 7.74 -3.78
N ALA A 154 2.01 6.51 -3.32
CA ALA A 154 0.68 5.90 -3.23
C ALA A 154 0.26 5.80 -1.76
N VAL A 155 -0.70 6.63 -1.34
CA VAL A 155 -1.32 6.49 -0.02
C VAL A 155 -2.45 5.49 -0.11
N ALA A 156 -2.25 4.32 0.51
CA ALA A 156 -3.07 3.14 0.28
C ALA A 156 -3.32 2.34 1.58
N HIS A 157 -3.55 1.04 1.45
CA HIS A 157 -4.05 0.17 2.52
C HIS A 157 -3.15 -1.05 2.71
N GLY A 158 -3.34 -1.75 3.83
CA GLY A 158 -2.56 -2.95 4.13
C GLY A 158 -2.71 -4.04 3.07
N GLY A 159 -3.92 -4.28 2.56
CA GLY A 159 -4.19 -5.26 1.51
C GLY A 159 -3.57 -4.88 0.17
N SER A 160 -3.77 -3.64 -0.29
CA SER A 160 -3.21 -3.19 -1.57
C SER A 160 -1.68 -3.14 -1.58
N ILE A 161 -1.02 -2.79 -0.46
CA ILE A 161 0.44 -2.82 -0.35
C ILE A 161 0.97 -4.26 -0.38
N ARG A 162 0.33 -5.20 0.32
CA ARG A 162 0.67 -6.64 0.22
C ARG A 162 0.50 -7.18 -1.20
N ALA A 163 -0.56 -6.77 -1.87
CA ALA A 163 -0.81 -7.13 -3.26
C ALA A 163 0.29 -6.62 -4.20
N ALA A 164 0.75 -5.37 -4.02
CA ALA A 164 1.86 -4.81 -4.77
C ALA A 164 3.18 -5.56 -4.53
N LEU A 165 3.46 -5.94 -3.27
CA LEU A 165 4.61 -6.79 -2.91
C LEU A 165 4.50 -8.18 -3.56
N GLY A 166 3.32 -8.80 -3.52
CA GLY A 166 3.06 -10.08 -4.14
C GLY A 166 3.32 -10.05 -5.65
N HIS A 167 2.86 -9.00 -6.33
CA HIS A 167 3.13 -8.77 -7.75
C HIS A 167 4.63 -8.60 -8.02
N ALA A 168 5.29 -7.72 -7.29
CA ALA A 168 6.71 -7.41 -7.49
C ALA A 168 7.63 -8.62 -7.29
N LEU A 169 7.27 -9.51 -6.38
CA LEU A 169 8.03 -10.73 -6.06
C LEU A 169 7.58 -11.95 -6.86
N GLY A 170 6.48 -11.88 -7.60
CA GLY A 170 5.92 -13.01 -8.34
C GLY A 170 5.47 -14.16 -7.43
N ILE A 171 5.03 -13.87 -6.20
CA ILE A 171 4.63 -14.89 -5.21
C ILE A 171 3.11 -15.08 -5.17
N ALA A 172 2.68 -16.24 -4.68
CA ALA A 172 1.26 -16.56 -4.57
C ALA A 172 0.54 -15.65 -3.53
N PRO A 173 -0.79 -15.41 -3.69
CA PRO A 173 -1.54 -14.52 -2.79
C PRO A 173 -1.42 -14.88 -1.31
N ASN A 174 -1.51 -16.16 -0.93
CA ASN A 174 -1.33 -16.59 0.47
C ASN A 174 0.06 -16.21 1.03
N GLN A 175 1.10 -16.24 0.22
CA GLN A 175 2.44 -15.83 0.63
C GLN A 175 2.53 -14.30 0.84
N ALA A 176 1.86 -13.53 0.01
CA ALA A 176 1.82 -12.08 0.14
C ALA A 176 1.11 -11.60 1.42
N LEU A 177 0.18 -12.38 1.99
CA LEU A 177 -0.45 -12.09 3.28
C LEU A 177 0.54 -12.09 4.46
N SER A 178 1.71 -12.73 4.34
CA SER A 178 2.71 -12.82 5.42
C SER A 178 3.45 -11.51 5.70
N PHE A 179 3.35 -10.50 4.85
CA PHE A 179 3.98 -9.21 5.12
C PHE A 179 3.22 -8.42 6.19
N THR A 180 3.95 -7.93 7.20
CA THR A 180 3.43 -6.92 8.13
C THR A 180 3.53 -5.55 7.47
N ILE A 181 2.44 -4.80 7.49
CA ILE A 181 2.37 -3.43 6.98
C ILE A 181 1.69 -2.58 8.07
N ASP A 182 2.45 -1.76 8.77
CA ASP A 182 1.95 -0.90 9.85
C ASP A 182 1.37 0.42 9.29
N ASN A 183 0.44 1.04 10.02
CA ASN A 183 -0.05 2.36 9.65
C ASN A 183 1.11 3.37 9.60
N LEU A 184 1.08 4.29 8.64
CA LEU A 184 2.12 5.29 8.37
C LEU A 184 3.49 4.71 7.98
N SER A 185 3.60 3.38 7.79
CA SER A 185 4.85 2.79 7.27
C SER A 185 5.04 3.11 5.80
N ILE A 186 6.31 3.10 5.37
CA ILE A 186 6.73 3.23 3.97
C ILE A 186 7.17 1.86 3.44
N THR A 187 6.66 1.49 2.28
CA THR A 187 7.17 0.37 1.48
C THR A 187 7.64 0.91 0.14
N ARG A 188 8.88 0.63 -0.27
CA ARG A 188 9.42 1.08 -1.55
C ARG A 188 9.63 -0.08 -2.51
N ILE A 189 9.07 0.04 -3.72
CA ILE A 189 9.20 -0.92 -4.82
C ILE A 189 9.60 -0.15 -6.07
N ASP A 190 10.67 -0.57 -6.73
CA ASP A 190 11.16 0.03 -7.96
C ASP A 190 10.81 -0.88 -9.15
N CYS A 191 10.30 -0.27 -10.24
CA CYS A 191 9.99 -0.92 -11.51
C CYS A 191 10.98 -0.45 -12.56
N PHE A 192 11.77 -1.37 -13.09
CA PHE A 192 12.73 -1.16 -14.16
C PHE A 192 12.07 -1.45 -15.52
N HIS A 193 12.20 -0.52 -16.46
CA HIS A 193 11.54 -0.60 -17.75
C HIS A 193 12.53 -1.04 -18.85
N GLY A 194 12.40 -2.28 -19.31
CA GLY A 194 13.14 -2.80 -20.45
C GLY A 194 12.71 -2.15 -21.77
N ALA A 195 13.61 -2.06 -22.73
CA ALA A 195 13.32 -1.51 -24.06
C ALA A 195 12.27 -2.33 -24.85
N ASP A 196 12.06 -3.57 -24.47
CA ASP A 196 11.06 -4.49 -25.00
C ASP A 196 9.67 -4.34 -24.34
N GLY A 197 9.51 -3.36 -23.42
CA GLY A 197 8.29 -3.15 -22.64
C GLY A 197 8.18 -4.03 -21.41
N ARG A 198 9.20 -4.86 -21.10
CA ARG A 198 9.25 -5.66 -19.88
C ARG A 198 9.38 -4.77 -18.66
N GLN A 199 8.72 -5.17 -17.58
CA GLN A 199 8.80 -4.57 -16.26
C GLN A 199 9.45 -5.55 -15.29
N ASP A 200 10.62 -5.20 -14.78
CA ASP A 200 11.31 -5.95 -13.74
C ASP A 200 11.19 -5.20 -12.41
N TRP A 201 10.83 -5.90 -11.36
CA TRP A 201 10.50 -5.31 -10.07
C TRP A 201 11.56 -5.60 -9.02
N CYS A 202 11.85 -4.61 -8.18
CA CYS A 202 12.79 -4.75 -7.07
C CYS A 202 12.16 -4.17 -5.80
N VAL A 203 12.08 -4.97 -4.74
CA VAL A 203 11.61 -4.50 -3.43
C VAL A 203 12.80 -3.91 -2.67
N ILE A 204 12.76 -2.60 -2.42
CA ILE A 204 13.85 -1.84 -1.80
C ILE A 204 13.72 -1.84 -0.26
N GLY A 205 12.50 -1.79 0.25
CA GLY A 205 12.23 -1.82 1.68
C GLY A 205 10.75 -2.05 1.95
N VAL A 206 10.46 -2.72 3.06
CA VAL A 206 9.09 -3.08 3.46
C VAL A 206 8.84 -2.61 4.88
N ASN A 207 7.67 -2.02 5.11
CA ASN A 207 7.21 -1.65 6.45
C ASN A 207 8.18 -0.76 7.23
N LEU A 208 8.83 0.19 6.56
CA LEU A 208 9.79 1.09 7.18
C LEU A 208 9.04 2.16 7.99
N PRO A 209 9.52 2.48 9.22
CA PRO A 209 8.84 3.43 10.07
C PRO A 209 8.89 4.86 9.51
N PRO A 210 7.92 5.73 9.89
CA PRO A 210 7.83 7.09 9.39
C PRO A 210 8.96 8.00 9.87
N SER A 211 9.70 7.66 10.93
CA SER A 211 10.79 8.48 11.44
C SER A 211 12.16 7.82 11.24
N LYS A 212 13.16 8.61 10.83
CA LYS A 212 14.56 8.14 10.70
C LYS A 212 15.16 7.70 12.04
N SER A 213 14.71 8.26 13.14
CA SER A 213 15.17 7.91 14.50
C SER A 213 14.79 6.47 14.87
N ALA A 214 13.61 6.01 14.45
CA ALA A 214 13.16 4.64 14.66
C ALA A 214 13.76 3.65 13.63
N ALA A 215 14.17 4.12 12.47
CA ALA A 215 14.65 3.31 11.36
C ALA A 215 16.12 2.84 11.49
N HIS A 216 16.82 3.12 12.61
CA HIS A 216 18.23 2.72 12.80
C HIS A 216 19.11 3.00 11.56
N GLY A 217 18.91 4.16 10.91
CA GLY A 217 19.71 4.56 9.76
C GLY A 217 19.36 3.89 8.43
N VAL A 218 18.15 3.36 8.28
CA VAL A 218 17.68 2.91 6.96
C VAL A 218 17.62 4.11 6.02
N VAL A 219 18.62 4.21 5.18
CA VAL A 219 18.65 5.18 4.08
C VAL A 219 18.24 4.42 2.82
N PHE A 220 17.17 4.86 2.16
CA PHE A 220 16.86 4.31 0.84
C PHE A 220 18.07 4.59 -0.09
N PRO A 221 18.61 3.57 -0.76
CA PRO A 221 19.70 3.79 -1.68
C PRO A 221 19.25 4.79 -2.76
N PRO A 222 20.18 5.67 -3.23
CA PRO A 222 19.90 6.50 -4.37
C PRO A 222 19.53 5.62 -5.58
N ARG A 223 18.78 6.17 -6.51
CA ARG A 223 18.55 5.53 -7.81
C ARG A 223 19.90 5.17 -8.41
N ARG A 224 20.08 3.94 -8.82
CA ARG A 224 21.27 3.50 -9.54
C ARG A 224 21.16 3.86 -11.01
#